data_dc120981cb76a6d48eb7e16eb980f10c
#
_entry.id   dc120981cb76a6d48eb7e16eb980f10c
#
_cell.length_a   1.000
_cell.length_b   1.000
_cell.length_c   1.000
_cell.angle_alpha   90.00
_cell.angle_beta   90.00
_cell.angle_gamma   90.00
#
_symmetry.space_group_name_H-M   'P 1'
#
loop_
_entity.id
_entity.type
_entity.pdbx_description
1 polymer ?
#
loop_
_entity_poly.entity_id
_entity_poly.type
_entity_poly.pdbx_seq_one_letter_code
_entity_poly.pdbx_strand_id
1 'polypeptide(L)'
;MDLLKLTALELGKKIKAGEVTVREAVRAVIEQAKEVEPTINSYVTLDEEGAYAQADEIQKKIDAGELTGPLAGVPVAIKDNMCIEGQLTTCSSKILSGFKPTYTAQAVENLKNAGAVILGKTNMDEFAMGSTTETSYYGPTKNPHNTAHVPGGSSGGSCAAVAACECYYALGSDTGGSIRQPSSFCGVVGLKPTYGTVSRYGLVAYGSSLDQIGPVAKDVADCAAILEVIASHDEKDSTSIERDDCDFTEALVEDVKGLRIGIPRDYMGEGLDPEVNQAVMQAAKVLEEKGAVVEAFDLGLVKYAIPAYYTIAAAEASSNLERFDGVKYGYRTKEYEGLHNMYKKTRSEGFGAEVKRRIMLGSFVLSSGYYDAYYLKALRTKALIKREFDRAFEKYDLILGPAAPTTAPELGKSLDDPMKMYLGDIYTISVNLAGLPGMSVPVGKDSKGLPVGMQLIGNVFDEKTLIRAAYTYECATKKVHEVPAQIGRTAEKEVQ
;
A
#
# COMPACT_ATOMS: atom_id res chain seq x y z
N MET A 1 -27.76 3.75 -12.64
CA MET A 1 -26.99 3.50 -11.40
C MET A 1 -25.55 3.85 -11.70
N ASP A 2 -24.88 4.61 -10.85
CA ASP A 2 -23.48 4.97 -11.02
C ASP A 2 -22.61 3.88 -10.43
N LEU A 3 -22.11 2.98 -11.29
CA LEU A 3 -21.32 1.81 -10.86
C LEU A 3 -20.04 2.22 -10.15
N LEU A 4 -19.43 3.34 -10.54
CA LEU A 4 -18.16 3.79 -9.97
C LEU A 4 -18.26 4.19 -8.48
N LYS A 5 -19.47 4.48 -7.99
CA LYS A 5 -19.70 4.82 -6.57
C LYS A 5 -19.83 3.61 -5.65
N LEU A 6 -20.05 2.43 -6.22
CA LEU A 6 -20.17 1.20 -5.43
C LEU A 6 -18.83 0.83 -4.77
N THR A 7 -18.92 0.18 -3.61
CA THR A 7 -17.78 -0.53 -3.01
C THR A 7 -17.57 -1.87 -3.69
N ALA A 8 -16.47 -2.57 -3.41
CA ALA A 8 -16.21 -3.88 -4.02
C ALA A 8 -17.26 -4.92 -3.60
N LEU A 9 -17.63 -4.93 -2.32
CA LEU A 9 -18.67 -5.84 -1.81
C LEU A 9 -20.08 -5.51 -2.34
N GLU A 10 -20.42 -4.22 -2.47
CA GLU A 10 -21.68 -3.80 -3.07
C GLU A 10 -21.79 -4.24 -4.53
N LEU A 11 -20.70 -4.05 -5.30
CA LEU A 11 -20.64 -4.52 -6.68
C LEU A 11 -20.75 -6.04 -6.77
N GLY A 12 -19.97 -6.79 -5.99
CA GLY A 12 -20.01 -8.26 -5.97
C GLY A 12 -21.40 -8.80 -5.63
N LYS A 13 -22.11 -8.15 -4.70
CA LYS A 13 -23.51 -8.47 -4.39
C LYS A 13 -24.43 -8.26 -5.59
N LYS A 14 -24.27 -7.17 -6.33
CA LYS A 14 -25.09 -6.86 -7.52
C LYS A 14 -24.78 -7.80 -8.69
N ILE A 15 -23.53 -8.18 -8.89
CA ILE A 15 -23.13 -9.16 -9.91
C ILE A 15 -23.80 -10.52 -9.60
N LYS A 16 -23.73 -10.98 -8.34
CA LYS A 16 -24.35 -12.23 -7.93
C LYS A 16 -25.89 -12.21 -8.03
N ALA A 17 -26.51 -11.05 -7.87
CA ALA A 17 -27.96 -10.87 -8.06
C ALA A 17 -28.37 -10.77 -9.54
N GLY A 18 -27.43 -10.73 -10.48
CA GLY A 18 -27.68 -10.53 -11.91
C GLY A 18 -28.13 -9.11 -12.28
N GLU A 19 -27.96 -8.14 -11.36
CA GLU A 19 -28.27 -6.72 -11.59
C GLU A 19 -27.23 -6.02 -12.46
N VAL A 20 -25.99 -6.52 -12.43
CA VAL A 20 -24.83 -5.99 -13.16
C VAL A 20 -24.04 -7.19 -13.69
N THR A 21 -23.63 -7.16 -14.94
CA THR A 21 -22.71 -8.15 -15.51
C THR A 21 -21.26 -7.80 -15.15
N VAL A 22 -20.39 -8.81 -15.10
CA VAL A 22 -18.94 -8.60 -14.89
C VAL A 22 -18.36 -7.69 -15.99
N ARG A 23 -18.83 -7.86 -17.24
CA ARG A 23 -18.40 -7.04 -18.36
C ARG A 23 -18.80 -5.56 -18.22
N GLU A 24 -19.98 -5.27 -17.67
CA GLU A 24 -20.40 -3.89 -17.39
C GLU A 24 -19.56 -3.25 -16.28
N ALA A 25 -19.20 -4.01 -15.25
CA ALA A 25 -18.32 -3.55 -14.17
C ALA A 25 -16.90 -3.23 -14.72
N VAL A 26 -16.33 -4.11 -15.54
CA VAL A 26 -15.03 -3.90 -16.20
C VAL A 26 -15.08 -2.70 -17.12
N ARG A 27 -16.14 -2.57 -17.93
CA ARG A 27 -16.32 -1.45 -18.85
C ARG A 27 -16.32 -0.10 -18.09
N ALA A 28 -17.06 -0.02 -16.99
CA ALA A 28 -17.15 1.22 -16.21
C ALA A 28 -15.78 1.72 -15.74
N VAL A 29 -14.94 0.84 -15.19
CA VAL A 29 -13.60 1.23 -14.69
C VAL A 29 -12.60 1.45 -15.82
N ILE A 30 -12.69 0.73 -16.95
CA ILE A 30 -11.83 0.96 -18.12
C ILE A 30 -12.15 2.32 -18.78
N GLU A 31 -13.43 2.67 -18.94
CA GLU A 31 -13.84 3.97 -19.45
C GLU A 31 -13.36 5.10 -18.53
N GLN A 32 -13.50 4.93 -17.21
CA GLN A 32 -12.97 5.86 -16.22
C GLN A 32 -11.45 5.99 -16.32
N ALA A 33 -10.71 4.88 -16.39
CA ALA A 33 -9.26 4.92 -16.54
C ALA A 33 -8.84 5.66 -17.81
N LYS A 34 -9.48 5.40 -18.96
CA LYS A 34 -9.20 6.13 -20.20
C LYS A 34 -9.39 7.65 -20.11
N GLU A 35 -10.33 8.08 -19.30
CA GLU A 35 -10.59 9.52 -19.07
C GLU A 35 -9.53 10.15 -18.17
N VAL A 36 -9.11 9.48 -17.10
CA VAL A 36 -8.31 10.10 -16.04
C VAL A 36 -6.81 9.79 -16.11
N GLU A 37 -6.42 8.64 -16.68
CA GLU A 37 -5.01 8.20 -16.78
C GLU A 37 -4.07 9.20 -17.47
N PRO A 38 -4.46 9.91 -18.53
CA PRO A 38 -3.60 10.93 -19.12
C PRO A 38 -3.17 12.03 -18.12
N THR A 39 -3.92 12.19 -17.03
CA THR A 39 -3.63 13.18 -15.98
C THR A 39 -3.00 12.52 -14.75
N ILE A 40 -3.51 11.37 -14.30
CA ILE A 40 -3.14 10.74 -13.02
C ILE A 40 -1.91 9.85 -13.15
N ASN A 41 -1.77 9.06 -14.21
CA ASN A 41 -0.68 8.11 -14.43
C ASN A 41 -0.59 7.07 -13.30
N SER A 42 -1.71 6.43 -12.96
CA SER A 42 -1.81 5.44 -11.89
C SER A 42 -1.39 4.05 -12.34
N TYR A 43 -1.44 3.73 -13.64
CA TYR A 43 -1.05 2.45 -14.23
C TYR A 43 0.27 2.52 -14.99
N VAL A 44 1.07 1.46 -14.87
CA VAL A 44 2.19 1.14 -15.79
C VAL A 44 1.66 0.35 -16.99
N THR A 45 0.71 -0.54 -16.72
CA THR A 45 0.07 -1.38 -17.76
C THR A 45 -1.40 -1.55 -17.41
N LEU A 46 -2.29 -1.16 -18.34
CA LEU A 46 -3.71 -1.44 -18.30
C LEU A 46 -4.01 -2.49 -19.39
N ASP A 47 -4.50 -3.68 -19.01
CA ASP A 47 -4.78 -4.81 -19.88
C ASP A 47 -6.28 -4.89 -20.20
N GLU A 48 -6.75 -3.99 -21.05
CA GLU A 48 -8.17 -3.91 -21.41
C GLU A 48 -8.69 -5.21 -22.06
N GLU A 49 -7.95 -5.75 -23.03
CA GLU A 49 -8.36 -6.97 -23.74
C GLU A 49 -8.40 -8.18 -22.81
N GLY A 50 -7.36 -8.34 -21.96
CA GLY A 50 -7.30 -9.39 -20.97
C GLY A 50 -8.38 -9.26 -19.91
N ALA A 51 -8.72 -8.04 -19.46
CA ALA A 51 -9.78 -7.79 -18.51
C ALA A 51 -11.17 -8.19 -19.06
N TYR A 52 -11.46 -7.85 -20.30
CA TYR A 52 -12.72 -8.29 -20.94
C TYR A 52 -12.78 -9.81 -21.15
N ALA A 53 -11.68 -10.44 -21.54
CA ALA A 53 -11.63 -11.90 -21.68
C ALA A 53 -11.87 -12.61 -20.32
N GLN A 54 -11.23 -12.13 -19.26
CA GLN A 54 -11.46 -12.61 -17.90
C GLN A 54 -12.92 -12.40 -17.48
N ALA A 55 -13.51 -11.23 -17.78
CA ALA A 55 -14.89 -10.93 -17.43
C ALA A 55 -15.88 -11.93 -18.04
N ASP A 56 -15.70 -12.27 -19.32
CA ASP A 56 -16.58 -13.22 -20.03
C ASP A 56 -16.44 -14.66 -19.50
N GLU A 57 -15.24 -15.07 -19.05
CA GLU A 57 -14.99 -16.37 -18.45
C GLU A 57 -15.58 -16.45 -17.02
N ILE A 58 -15.30 -15.42 -16.20
CA ILE A 58 -15.75 -15.36 -14.83
C ILE A 58 -17.27 -15.27 -14.74
N GLN A 59 -17.93 -14.53 -15.65
CA GLN A 59 -19.40 -14.49 -15.71
C GLN A 59 -19.99 -15.88 -15.89
N LYS A 60 -19.45 -16.70 -16.79
CA LYS A 60 -19.90 -18.08 -17.02
C LYS A 60 -19.78 -18.95 -15.76
N LYS A 61 -18.68 -18.78 -15.00
CA LYS A 61 -18.47 -19.52 -13.74
C LYS A 61 -19.43 -19.06 -12.64
N ILE A 62 -19.75 -17.76 -12.60
CA ILE A 62 -20.77 -17.21 -11.68
C ILE A 62 -22.16 -17.76 -12.04
N ASP A 63 -22.53 -17.74 -13.33
CA ASP A 63 -23.83 -18.24 -13.82
C ASP A 63 -23.98 -19.75 -13.59
N ALA A 64 -22.86 -20.49 -13.61
CA ALA A 64 -22.82 -21.92 -13.30
C ALA A 64 -22.83 -22.23 -11.79
N GLY A 65 -22.73 -21.21 -10.92
CA GLY A 65 -22.63 -21.39 -9.46
C GLY A 65 -21.28 -21.87 -8.95
N GLU A 66 -20.24 -21.85 -9.80
CA GLU A 66 -18.86 -22.26 -9.44
C GLU A 66 -18.13 -21.18 -8.64
N LEU A 67 -18.44 -19.90 -8.88
CA LEU A 67 -17.90 -18.74 -8.17
C LEU A 67 -19.01 -18.04 -7.38
N THR A 68 -18.97 -18.16 -6.06
CA THR A 68 -19.99 -17.62 -5.14
C THR A 68 -19.42 -16.59 -4.16
N GLY A 69 -18.09 -16.39 -4.14
CA GLY A 69 -17.39 -15.48 -3.23
C GLY A 69 -17.81 -14.00 -3.39
N PRO A 70 -17.56 -13.16 -2.38
CA PRO A 70 -18.00 -11.76 -2.40
C PRO A 70 -17.27 -10.90 -3.43
N LEU A 71 -16.06 -11.30 -3.85
CA LEU A 71 -15.22 -10.57 -4.81
C LEU A 71 -15.29 -11.15 -6.24
N ALA A 72 -16.14 -12.15 -6.49
CA ALA A 72 -16.30 -12.75 -7.81
C ALA A 72 -16.83 -11.71 -8.82
N GLY A 73 -16.10 -11.50 -9.91
CA GLY A 73 -16.39 -10.52 -10.95
C GLY A 73 -15.97 -9.09 -10.65
N VAL A 74 -15.36 -8.82 -9.49
CA VAL A 74 -14.97 -7.45 -9.11
C VAL A 74 -13.60 -7.08 -9.67
N PRO A 75 -13.49 -5.95 -10.41
CA PRO A 75 -12.23 -5.49 -10.99
C PRO A 75 -11.21 -5.00 -9.95
N VAL A 76 -9.95 -5.47 -10.08
CA VAL A 76 -8.83 -5.17 -9.18
C VAL A 76 -7.58 -4.72 -9.94
N ALA A 77 -6.82 -3.79 -9.33
CA ALA A 77 -5.51 -3.37 -9.80
C ALA A 77 -4.39 -3.94 -8.91
N ILE A 78 -3.24 -4.29 -9.50
CA ILE A 78 -2.13 -4.96 -8.81
C ILE A 78 -0.87 -4.09 -8.89
N LYS A 79 -0.25 -3.78 -7.74
CA LYS A 79 1.00 -3.02 -7.71
C LYS A 79 2.08 -3.71 -8.54
N ASP A 80 2.88 -2.94 -9.28
CA ASP A 80 3.79 -3.46 -10.29
C ASP A 80 5.02 -4.22 -9.76
N ASN A 81 5.11 -4.46 -8.47
CA ASN A 81 6.10 -5.35 -7.88
C ASN A 81 5.57 -6.76 -7.55
N MET A 82 4.32 -7.07 -7.86
CA MET A 82 3.77 -8.42 -7.74
C MET A 82 3.76 -9.10 -9.10
N CYS A 83 4.39 -10.26 -9.19
CA CYS A 83 4.50 -11.06 -10.42
C CYS A 83 3.12 -11.57 -10.85
N ILE A 84 2.85 -11.48 -12.15
CA ILE A 84 1.72 -12.16 -12.81
C ILE A 84 2.30 -12.84 -14.04
N GLU A 85 2.12 -14.15 -14.16
CA GLU A 85 2.66 -14.95 -15.26
C GLU A 85 2.29 -14.37 -16.61
N GLY A 86 3.30 -14.17 -17.47
CA GLY A 86 3.15 -13.65 -18.82
C GLY A 86 2.87 -12.14 -18.92
N GLN A 87 2.54 -11.44 -17.84
CA GLN A 87 2.33 -9.98 -17.83
C GLN A 87 3.60 -9.22 -17.43
N LEU A 88 3.75 -7.98 -17.92
CA LEU A 88 4.87 -7.14 -17.52
C LEU A 88 4.85 -6.92 -15.98
N THR A 89 6.03 -7.08 -15.35
CA THR A 89 6.25 -6.77 -13.94
C THR A 89 7.59 -6.04 -13.84
N THR A 90 7.52 -4.72 -13.74
CA THR A 90 8.69 -3.86 -13.93
C THR A 90 9.22 -3.23 -12.65
N CYS A 91 8.45 -3.27 -11.55
CA CYS A 91 8.73 -2.51 -10.32
C CYS A 91 8.92 -1.01 -10.60
N SER A 92 8.26 -0.48 -11.64
CA SER A 92 8.42 0.88 -12.15
C SER A 92 9.87 1.26 -12.43
N SER A 93 10.71 0.28 -12.87
CA SER A 93 12.15 0.43 -13.14
C SER A 93 12.51 0.07 -14.56
N LYS A 94 13.46 0.81 -15.14
CA LYS A 94 14.04 0.49 -16.44
C LYS A 94 14.74 -0.88 -16.44
N ILE A 95 15.34 -1.29 -15.33
CA ILE A 95 16.06 -2.58 -15.25
C ILE A 95 15.15 -3.78 -15.52
N LEU A 96 13.84 -3.67 -15.23
CA LEU A 96 12.84 -4.71 -15.47
C LEU A 96 11.80 -4.33 -16.56
N SER A 97 12.02 -3.27 -17.34
CA SER A 97 11.02 -2.72 -18.28
C SER A 97 10.48 -3.71 -19.34
N GLY A 98 11.16 -4.82 -19.59
CA GLY A 98 10.71 -5.89 -20.50
C GLY A 98 10.47 -7.23 -19.81
N PHE A 99 10.49 -7.27 -18.48
CA PHE A 99 10.40 -8.54 -17.73
C PHE A 99 8.96 -9.04 -17.65
N LYS A 100 8.77 -10.30 -18.05
CA LYS A 100 7.54 -11.07 -17.87
C LYS A 100 7.86 -12.30 -17.04
N PRO A 101 7.33 -12.42 -15.82
CA PRO A 101 7.55 -13.58 -14.96
C PRO A 101 6.89 -14.84 -15.52
N THR A 102 7.43 -15.99 -15.12
CA THR A 102 6.92 -17.34 -15.46
C THR A 102 6.08 -17.94 -14.32
N TYR A 103 5.69 -17.12 -13.36
CA TYR A 103 4.87 -17.49 -12.20
C TYR A 103 4.09 -16.27 -11.69
N THR A 104 3.03 -16.54 -10.95
CA THR A 104 2.18 -15.51 -10.34
C THR A 104 2.41 -15.46 -8.83
N ALA A 105 2.31 -14.27 -8.24
CA ALA A 105 2.35 -14.07 -6.80
C ALA A 105 1.16 -14.77 -6.11
N GLN A 106 1.41 -15.42 -4.96
CA GLN A 106 0.37 -16.20 -4.28
C GLN A 106 -0.87 -15.36 -3.93
N ALA A 107 -0.68 -14.13 -3.44
CA ALA A 107 -1.79 -13.23 -3.15
C ALA A 107 -2.66 -12.92 -4.41
N VAL A 108 -2.03 -12.83 -5.58
CA VAL A 108 -2.74 -12.62 -6.85
C VAL A 108 -3.44 -13.91 -7.30
N GLU A 109 -2.80 -15.08 -7.13
CA GLU A 109 -3.47 -16.36 -7.41
C GLU A 109 -4.71 -16.56 -6.55
N ASN A 110 -4.66 -16.19 -5.27
CA ASN A 110 -5.80 -16.24 -4.38
C ASN A 110 -6.97 -15.37 -4.90
N LEU A 111 -6.67 -14.14 -5.38
CA LEU A 111 -7.69 -13.27 -5.99
C LEU A 111 -8.26 -13.84 -7.29
N LYS A 112 -7.41 -14.41 -8.17
CA LYS A 112 -7.87 -15.07 -9.39
C LYS A 112 -8.79 -16.25 -9.08
N ASN A 113 -8.43 -17.07 -8.09
CA ASN A 113 -9.24 -18.20 -7.64
C ASN A 113 -10.58 -17.76 -7.02
N ALA A 114 -10.60 -16.58 -6.38
CA ALA A 114 -11.84 -15.96 -5.89
C ALA A 114 -12.67 -15.30 -7.01
N GLY A 115 -12.18 -15.32 -8.26
CA GLY A 115 -12.88 -14.78 -9.42
C GLY A 115 -12.76 -13.27 -9.59
N ALA A 116 -11.73 -12.63 -9.03
CA ALA A 116 -11.46 -11.23 -9.29
C ALA A 116 -10.96 -11.00 -10.72
N VAL A 117 -11.30 -9.87 -11.34
CA VAL A 117 -10.83 -9.48 -12.67
C VAL A 117 -9.62 -8.58 -12.55
N ILE A 118 -8.45 -9.05 -13.01
CA ILE A 118 -7.21 -8.28 -12.99
C ILE A 118 -7.22 -7.26 -14.13
N LEU A 119 -7.17 -5.96 -13.80
CA LEU A 119 -7.16 -4.87 -14.78
C LEU A 119 -5.77 -4.57 -15.32
N GLY A 120 -4.73 -4.71 -14.49
CA GLY A 120 -3.37 -4.34 -14.85
C GLY A 120 -2.46 -4.08 -13.67
N LYS A 121 -1.35 -3.37 -13.96
CA LYS A 121 -0.25 -3.12 -13.01
C LYS A 121 -0.14 -1.64 -12.72
N THR A 122 -0.26 -1.30 -11.41
CA THR A 122 -0.23 0.11 -10.96
C THR A 122 1.19 0.63 -10.76
N ASN A 123 1.35 1.91 -11.04
CA ASN A 123 2.59 2.64 -10.88
C ASN A 123 3.03 2.71 -9.39
N MET A 124 4.32 2.87 -9.18
CA MET A 124 4.91 2.85 -7.85
C MET A 124 6.26 3.58 -7.82
N ASP A 125 6.78 3.90 -6.66
CA ASP A 125 8.20 4.26 -6.55
C ASP A 125 9.07 3.08 -6.99
N GLU A 126 10.16 3.36 -7.69
CA GLU A 126 11.05 2.34 -8.23
C GLU A 126 11.49 1.34 -7.16
N PHE A 127 11.22 0.03 -7.37
CA PHE A 127 11.47 -1.07 -6.41
C PHE A 127 10.91 -0.83 -5.01
N ALA A 128 9.79 -0.13 -4.90
CA ALA A 128 9.18 0.27 -3.63
C ALA A 128 10.07 1.18 -2.74
N MET A 129 11.06 1.85 -3.34
CA MET A 129 12.02 2.73 -2.67
C MET A 129 11.65 4.20 -2.85
N GLY A 130 10.67 4.65 -2.06
CA GLY A 130 10.18 6.02 -2.04
C GLY A 130 8.86 6.12 -1.30
N SER A 131 8.37 7.35 -1.15
CA SER A 131 7.13 7.66 -0.42
C SER A 131 6.27 8.67 -1.17
N THR A 132 6.48 8.85 -2.49
CA THR A 132 5.81 9.87 -3.28
C THR A 132 5.34 9.42 -4.66
N THR A 133 5.82 8.27 -5.14
CA THR A 133 5.61 7.74 -6.51
C THR A 133 6.11 8.68 -7.60
N GLU A 134 7.15 9.46 -7.28
CA GLU A 134 7.85 10.35 -8.22
C GLU A 134 9.08 9.69 -8.85
N THR A 135 9.58 8.59 -8.26
CA THR A 135 10.81 7.92 -8.69
C THR A 135 10.58 6.87 -9.79
N SER A 136 9.36 6.71 -10.25
CA SER A 136 9.00 5.78 -11.32
C SER A 136 9.68 6.10 -12.64
N TYR A 137 10.20 5.08 -13.32
CA TYR A 137 10.72 5.18 -14.69
C TYR A 137 9.65 5.61 -15.70
N TYR A 138 8.36 5.33 -15.40
CA TYR A 138 7.22 5.67 -16.25
C TYR A 138 6.60 7.04 -15.95
N GLY A 139 7.28 7.84 -15.14
CA GLY A 139 6.83 9.16 -14.71
C GLY A 139 6.03 9.13 -13.40
N PRO A 140 5.81 10.31 -12.79
CA PRO A 140 5.15 10.42 -11.51
C PRO A 140 3.65 10.15 -11.61
N THR A 141 3.09 9.51 -10.60
CA THR A 141 1.64 9.49 -10.36
C THR A 141 1.22 10.76 -9.64
N LYS A 142 0.05 11.29 -9.96
CA LYS A 142 -0.51 12.49 -9.34
C LYS A 142 -1.66 12.16 -8.41
N ASN A 143 -1.86 13.01 -7.39
CA ASN A 143 -2.95 12.84 -6.44
C ASN A 143 -4.29 13.18 -7.09
N PRO A 144 -5.30 12.29 -7.04
CA PRO A 144 -6.62 12.54 -7.61
C PRO A 144 -7.37 13.72 -6.99
N HIS A 145 -7.11 14.07 -5.73
CA HIS A 145 -7.73 15.21 -5.07
C HIS A 145 -7.14 16.55 -5.50
N ASN A 146 -5.84 16.56 -5.86
CA ASN A 146 -5.16 17.72 -6.41
C ASN A 146 -3.93 17.30 -7.19
N THR A 147 -3.96 17.43 -8.51
CA THR A 147 -2.91 16.95 -9.42
C THR A 147 -1.58 17.70 -9.33
N ALA A 148 -1.49 18.78 -8.55
CA ALA A 148 -0.24 19.44 -8.19
C ALA A 148 0.48 18.74 -7.01
N HIS A 149 -0.14 17.75 -6.39
CA HIS A 149 0.36 17.03 -5.21
C HIS A 149 0.66 15.56 -5.53
N VAL A 150 1.52 14.95 -4.69
CA VAL A 150 1.85 13.53 -4.80
C VAL A 150 0.73 12.65 -4.23
N PRO A 151 0.55 11.41 -4.72
CA PRO A 151 -0.40 10.45 -4.14
C PRO A 151 0.16 9.76 -2.89
N GLY A 152 1.42 10.04 -2.53
CA GLY A 152 2.20 9.23 -1.61
C GLY A 152 2.85 8.04 -2.30
N GLY A 153 3.46 7.16 -1.52
CA GLY A 153 4.15 5.98 -2.04
C GLY A 153 4.65 5.02 -0.94
N SER A 154 5.18 3.89 -1.39
CA SER A 154 5.45 3.53 -2.78
C SER A 154 4.24 2.94 -3.54
N SER A 155 3.08 2.69 -2.91
CA SER A 155 1.87 2.19 -3.58
C SER A 155 0.97 3.34 -4.08
N GLY A 156 1.56 4.46 -4.53
CA GLY A 156 0.81 5.65 -4.94
C GLY A 156 -0.13 5.40 -6.12
N GLY A 157 0.29 4.62 -7.11
CA GLY A 157 -0.58 4.23 -8.23
C GLY A 157 -1.78 3.39 -7.76
N SER A 158 -1.59 2.43 -6.85
CA SER A 158 -2.69 1.63 -6.28
C SER A 158 -3.70 2.50 -5.54
N CYS A 159 -3.23 3.42 -4.70
CA CYS A 159 -4.11 4.32 -3.94
C CYS A 159 -4.80 5.35 -4.85
N ALA A 160 -4.08 5.90 -5.83
CA ALA A 160 -4.64 6.84 -6.80
C ALA A 160 -5.72 6.17 -7.68
N ALA A 161 -5.47 4.94 -8.16
CA ALA A 161 -6.43 4.19 -8.97
C ALA A 161 -7.76 3.94 -8.22
N VAL A 162 -7.69 3.54 -6.93
CA VAL A 162 -8.88 3.38 -6.09
C VAL A 162 -9.58 4.71 -5.86
N ALA A 163 -8.84 5.77 -5.51
CA ALA A 163 -9.39 7.10 -5.27
C ALA A 163 -10.05 7.69 -6.52
N ALA A 164 -9.46 7.47 -7.71
CA ALA A 164 -9.98 7.93 -8.99
C ALA A 164 -11.07 7.01 -9.58
N CYS A 165 -11.46 5.93 -8.89
CA CYS A 165 -12.41 4.93 -9.37
C CYS A 165 -11.99 4.21 -10.66
N GLU A 166 -10.70 4.06 -10.90
CA GLU A 166 -10.14 3.28 -12.01
C GLU A 166 -10.13 1.76 -11.71
N CYS A 167 -10.41 1.41 -10.47
CA CYS A 167 -10.67 0.05 -9.99
C CYS A 167 -11.52 0.12 -8.72
N TYR A 168 -12.07 -1.00 -8.29
CA TYR A 168 -12.85 -1.04 -7.04
C TYR A 168 -11.95 -1.21 -5.82
N TYR A 169 -10.85 -1.93 -5.98
CA TYR A 169 -9.81 -2.11 -4.98
C TYR A 169 -8.47 -2.41 -5.65
N ALA A 170 -7.41 -2.33 -4.89
CA ALA A 170 -6.07 -2.66 -5.37
C ALA A 170 -5.26 -3.42 -4.31
N LEU A 171 -4.22 -4.15 -4.75
CA LEU A 171 -3.16 -4.61 -3.86
C LEU A 171 -2.01 -3.61 -3.86
N GLY A 172 -1.51 -3.33 -2.67
CA GLY A 172 -0.27 -2.60 -2.41
C GLY A 172 0.77 -3.46 -1.72
N SER A 173 1.97 -2.92 -1.51
CA SER A 173 2.99 -3.48 -0.63
C SER A 173 3.51 -2.43 0.33
N ASP A 174 3.85 -2.82 1.55
CA ASP A 174 4.23 -1.93 2.63
C ASP A 174 5.49 -2.45 3.32
N THR A 175 6.58 -1.72 3.18
CA THR A 175 7.88 -2.03 3.79
C THR A 175 8.17 -1.07 4.96
N GLY A 176 7.67 0.16 4.87
CA GLY A 176 7.84 1.20 5.89
C GLY A 176 6.67 2.18 5.99
N GLY A 177 5.50 1.83 5.40
CA GLY A 177 4.34 2.72 5.33
C GLY A 177 3.70 2.77 3.94
N SER A 178 4.24 2.03 2.98
CA SER A 178 3.93 2.19 1.55
C SER A 178 2.52 1.73 1.11
N ILE A 179 1.65 1.29 2.01
CA ILE A 179 0.20 1.18 1.85
C ILE A 179 -0.48 2.30 2.64
N ARG A 180 -0.12 2.48 3.90
CA ARG A 180 -0.84 3.32 4.87
C ARG A 180 -0.68 4.80 4.58
N GLN A 181 0.53 5.27 4.28
CA GLN A 181 0.80 6.67 3.97
C GLN A 181 0.11 7.11 2.66
N PRO A 182 0.26 6.41 1.51
CA PRO A 182 -0.45 6.82 0.29
C PRO A 182 -1.97 6.67 0.40
N SER A 183 -2.49 5.73 1.20
CA SER A 183 -3.92 5.67 1.50
C SER A 183 -4.42 6.91 2.23
N SER A 184 -3.65 7.44 3.19
CA SER A 184 -3.94 8.71 3.85
C SER A 184 -3.98 9.87 2.85
N PHE A 185 -3.01 9.97 1.97
CA PHE A 185 -2.91 11.07 1.00
C PHE A 185 -3.96 11.02 -0.10
N CYS A 186 -4.41 9.82 -0.46
CA CYS A 186 -5.46 9.62 -1.47
C CYS A 186 -6.87 9.50 -0.88
N GLY A 187 -7.04 9.56 0.43
CA GLY A 187 -8.36 9.49 1.08
C GLY A 187 -9.06 8.15 0.90
N VAL A 188 -8.31 7.07 0.88
CA VAL A 188 -8.79 5.67 0.80
C VAL A 188 -8.37 4.88 2.03
N VAL A 189 -8.93 3.70 2.23
CA VAL A 189 -8.55 2.79 3.31
C VAL A 189 -7.43 1.87 2.84
N GLY A 190 -6.39 1.72 3.66
CA GLY A 190 -5.29 0.80 3.36
C GLY A 190 -4.86 0.03 4.59
N LEU A 191 -4.74 -1.29 4.45
CA LEU A 191 -4.40 -2.18 5.55
C LEU A 191 -3.10 -2.94 5.24
N LYS A 192 -2.13 -2.79 6.12
CA LYS A 192 -0.95 -3.64 6.20
C LYS A 192 -1.17 -4.68 7.29
N PRO A 193 -1.32 -5.97 6.96
CA PRO A 193 -1.48 -7.01 7.98
C PRO A 193 -0.19 -7.26 8.77
N THR A 194 -0.25 -8.09 9.78
CA THR A 194 0.91 -8.64 10.49
C THR A 194 1.88 -9.28 9.50
N TYR A 195 3.17 -9.11 9.71
CA TYR A 195 4.20 -9.75 8.89
C TYR A 195 4.01 -11.28 8.87
N GLY A 196 3.92 -11.85 7.67
CA GLY A 196 3.71 -13.27 7.44
C GLY A 196 2.24 -13.71 7.32
N THR A 197 1.26 -12.82 7.51
CA THR A 197 -0.17 -13.14 7.29
C THR A 197 -0.49 -13.39 5.81
N VAL A 198 0.17 -12.68 4.89
CA VAL A 198 0.04 -12.85 3.44
C VAL A 198 1.36 -13.32 2.88
N SER A 199 1.35 -14.37 2.06
CA SER A 199 2.54 -14.87 1.38
C SER A 199 3.23 -13.78 0.55
N ARG A 200 4.55 -13.71 0.63
CA ARG A 200 5.41 -12.85 -0.18
C ARG A 200 5.93 -13.55 -1.44
N TYR A 201 5.56 -14.81 -1.68
CA TYR A 201 5.93 -15.48 -2.93
C TYR A 201 5.42 -14.72 -4.14
N GLY A 202 6.33 -14.37 -5.04
CA GLY A 202 6.04 -13.56 -6.22
C GLY A 202 6.00 -12.05 -5.98
N LEU A 203 6.21 -11.57 -4.75
CA LEU A 203 6.52 -10.17 -4.48
C LEU A 203 8.01 -9.92 -4.75
N VAL A 204 8.34 -8.97 -5.62
CA VAL A 204 9.74 -8.56 -5.84
C VAL A 204 10.23 -7.85 -4.58
N ALA A 205 11.24 -8.44 -3.93
CA ALA A 205 11.67 -8.05 -2.61
C ALA A 205 12.42 -6.70 -2.60
N TYR A 206 12.02 -5.82 -1.69
CA TYR A 206 12.79 -4.67 -1.26
C TYR A 206 13.49 -4.97 0.07
N GLY A 207 12.75 -5.10 1.16
CA GLY A 207 13.24 -5.43 2.50
C GLY A 207 12.63 -6.73 3.00
N SER A 208 13.33 -7.86 2.84
CA SER A 208 12.77 -9.20 3.05
C SER A 208 12.22 -9.42 4.46
N SER A 209 12.75 -8.73 5.47
CA SER A 209 12.29 -8.81 6.86
C SER A 209 11.19 -7.79 7.22
N LEU A 210 10.67 -7.05 6.24
CA LEU A 210 9.76 -5.92 6.43
C LEU A 210 8.58 -5.92 5.46
N ASP A 211 8.78 -6.34 4.21
CA ASP A 211 7.79 -6.30 3.14
C ASP A 211 6.53 -7.09 3.48
N GLN A 212 5.36 -6.48 3.23
CA GLN A 212 4.07 -7.13 3.36
C GLN A 212 3.11 -6.66 2.26
N ILE A 213 2.33 -7.59 1.69
CA ILE A 213 1.22 -7.28 0.78
C ILE A 213 -0.03 -6.97 1.61
N GLY A 214 -0.84 -6.03 1.13
CA GLY A 214 -2.12 -5.73 1.75
C GLY A 214 -3.07 -4.98 0.82
N PRO A 215 -4.36 -4.93 1.19
CA PRO A 215 -5.42 -4.29 0.41
C PRO A 215 -5.41 -2.77 0.53
N VAL A 216 -5.88 -2.14 -0.55
CA VAL A 216 -6.30 -0.75 -0.63
C VAL A 216 -7.72 -0.73 -1.20
N ALA A 217 -8.67 -0.09 -0.53
CA ALA A 217 -10.06 -0.08 -0.93
C ALA A 217 -10.78 1.22 -0.51
N LYS A 218 -12.04 1.36 -0.91
CA LYS A 218 -12.84 2.55 -0.60
C LYS A 218 -13.29 2.61 0.86
N ASP A 219 -13.49 1.45 1.48
CA ASP A 219 -13.98 1.33 2.85
C ASP A 219 -13.29 0.18 3.63
N VAL A 220 -13.59 0.11 4.91
CA VAL A 220 -13.03 -0.88 5.84
C VAL A 220 -13.55 -2.28 5.55
N ALA A 221 -14.81 -2.41 5.14
CA ALA A 221 -15.44 -3.70 4.87
C ALA A 221 -14.81 -4.38 3.66
N ASP A 222 -14.56 -3.63 2.59
CA ASP A 222 -13.84 -4.12 1.41
C ASP A 222 -12.42 -4.58 1.80
N CYS A 223 -11.67 -3.77 2.59
CA CYS A 223 -10.33 -4.16 3.04
C CYS A 223 -10.33 -5.47 3.85
N ALA A 224 -11.31 -5.68 4.71
CA ALA A 224 -11.46 -6.91 5.49
C ALA A 224 -11.69 -8.12 4.57
N ALA A 225 -12.62 -8.02 3.63
CA ALA A 225 -12.95 -9.09 2.70
C ALA A 225 -11.79 -9.43 1.74
N ILE A 226 -11.04 -8.42 1.28
CA ILE A 226 -9.88 -8.63 0.43
C ILE A 226 -8.76 -9.32 1.22
N LEU A 227 -8.50 -8.86 2.47
CA LEU A 227 -7.50 -9.50 3.32
C LEU A 227 -7.84 -10.97 3.59
N GLU A 228 -9.12 -11.29 3.84
CA GLU A 228 -9.60 -12.66 4.03
C GLU A 228 -9.27 -13.57 2.83
N VAL A 229 -9.37 -13.05 1.60
CA VAL A 229 -9.03 -13.79 0.38
C VAL A 229 -7.53 -13.97 0.20
N ILE A 230 -6.71 -12.95 0.50
CA ILE A 230 -5.27 -13.01 0.22
C ILE A 230 -4.43 -13.57 1.36
N ALA A 231 -4.96 -13.63 2.58
CA ALA A 231 -4.29 -14.25 3.73
C ALA A 231 -4.23 -15.76 3.58
N SER A 232 -3.03 -16.30 3.54
CA SER A 232 -2.82 -17.75 3.44
C SER A 232 -1.41 -18.16 3.82
N HIS A 233 -1.28 -19.33 4.40
CA HIS A 233 0.00 -20.03 4.45
C HIS A 233 0.40 -20.49 3.04
N ASP A 234 1.69 -20.43 2.75
CA ASP A 234 2.25 -20.84 1.46
C ASP A 234 3.61 -21.51 1.68
N GLU A 235 3.73 -22.79 1.32
CA GLU A 235 4.97 -23.57 1.43
C GLU A 235 6.15 -22.96 0.63
N LYS A 236 5.86 -22.08 -0.37
CA LYS A 236 6.87 -21.39 -1.17
C LYS A 236 7.44 -20.14 -0.47
N ASP A 237 6.81 -19.70 0.61
CA ASP A 237 7.28 -18.60 1.46
C ASP A 237 7.42 -19.06 2.91
N SER A 238 8.65 -19.36 3.31
CA SER A 238 8.97 -19.79 4.68
C SER A 238 8.66 -18.75 5.77
N THR A 239 8.30 -17.52 5.40
CA THR A 239 7.89 -16.47 6.34
C THR A 239 6.38 -16.37 6.48
N SER A 240 5.59 -17.03 5.61
CA SER A 240 4.14 -17.10 5.76
C SER A 240 3.75 -17.99 6.93
N ILE A 241 2.75 -17.57 7.69
CA ILE A 241 2.36 -18.21 8.95
C ILE A 241 1.00 -18.88 8.76
N GLU A 242 0.90 -20.12 9.26
CA GLU A 242 -0.38 -20.83 9.31
C GLU A 242 -1.25 -20.25 10.43
N ARG A 243 -2.47 -19.85 10.08
CA ARG A 243 -3.45 -19.23 11.00
C ARG A 243 -4.84 -19.78 10.72
N ASP A 244 -5.60 -20.01 11.80
CA ASP A 244 -7.00 -20.47 11.74
C ASP A 244 -8.02 -19.30 11.87
N ASP A 245 -7.54 -18.06 12.11
CA ASP A 245 -8.36 -16.89 12.46
C ASP A 245 -8.38 -15.83 11.34
N CYS A 246 -8.37 -16.25 10.08
CA CYS A 246 -8.32 -15.35 8.91
C CYS A 246 -9.72 -14.92 8.40
N ASP A 247 -10.79 -15.16 9.12
CA ASP A 247 -12.15 -14.71 8.86
C ASP A 247 -12.35 -13.25 9.32
N PHE A 248 -11.69 -12.32 8.65
CA PHE A 248 -11.61 -10.92 9.03
C PHE A 248 -12.92 -10.16 8.90
N THR A 249 -13.85 -10.64 8.06
CA THR A 249 -15.18 -10.04 7.90
C THR A 249 -16.07 -10.22 9.14
N GLU A 250 -15.79 -11.18 10.03
CA GLU A 250 -16.46 -11.30 11.32
C GLU A 250 -16.22 -10.09 12.24
N ALA A 251 -15.13 -9.34 12.00
CA ALA A 251 -14.80 -8.14 12.77
C ALA A 251 -15.59 -6.90 12.35
N LEU A 252 -16.44 -6.98 11.30
CA LEU A 252 -17.29 -5.88 10.86
C LEU A 252 -18.49 -5.69 11.81
N VAL A 253 -18.16 -5.31 13.04
CA VAL A 253 -19.11 -5.08 14.13
C VAL A 253 -18.92 -3.66 14.66
N GLU A 254 -20.05 -2.93 14.77
CA GLU A 254 -20.05 -1.54 15.29
C GLU A 254 -20.04 -1.54 16.83
N ASP A 255 -18.92 -1.95 17.42
CA ASP A 255 -18.72 -1.97 18.86
C ASP A 255 -17.25 -1.80 19.26
N VAL A 256 -16.94 -0.71 19.97
CA VAL A 256 -15.65 -0.45 20.59
C VAL A 256 -15.74 -0.24 22.09
N LYS A 257 -16.87 -0.62 22.70
CA LYS A 257 -17.10 -0.42 24.13
C LYS A 257 -16.05 -1.13 24.97
N GLY A 258 -15.34 -0.33 25.78
CA GLY A 258 -14.30 -0.81 26.68
C GLY A 258 -12.95 -1.08 26.00
N LEU A 259 -12.81 -0.92 24.68
CA LEU A 259 -11.52 -0.97 24.02
C LEU A 259 -10.61 0.15 24.56
N ARG A 260 -9.39 -0.21 24.95
CA ARG A 260 -8.37 0.72 25.44
C ARG A 260 -7.49 1.15 24.28
N ILE A 261 -7.57 2.41 23.91
CA ILE A 261 -6.82 3.00 22.80
C ILE A 261 -5.74 3.92 23.34
N GLY A 262 -4.48 3.60 23.06
CA GLY A 262 -3.33 4.42 23.44
C GLY A 262 -2.97 5.41 22.33
N ILE A 263 -2.74 6.69 22.68
CA ILE A 263 -2.19 7.70 21.76
C ILE A 263 -0.76 8.03 22.19
N PRO A 264 0.28 7.66 21.40
CA PRO A 264 1.65 8.00 21.72
C PRO A 264 1.87 9.51 21.70
N ARG A 265 2.37 10.11 22.79
CA ARG A 265 2.76 11.54 22.81
C ARG A 265 3.85 11.83 21.79
N ASP A 266 4.74 10.86 21.54
CA ASP A 266 5.79 10.95 20.52
C ASP A 266 5.24 11.16 19.11
N TYR A 267 3.98 10.77 18.83
CA TYR A 267 3.34 10.96 17.53
C TYR A 267 2.63 12.32 17.40
N MET A 268 2.37 12.99 18.52
CA MET A 268 1.58 14.22 18.57
C MET A 268 2.46 15.47 18.86
N GLY A 269 3.78 15.33 18.64
CA GLY A 269 4.78 16.35 18.99
C GLY A 269 5.15 17.28 17.85
N GLU A 270 6.37 17.81 17.95
CA GLU A 270 6.97 18.72 16.96
C GLU A 270 7.03 18.08 15.56
N GLY A 271 6.69 18.87 14.53
CA GLY A 271 6.68 18.43 13.12
C GLY A 271 5.35 17.87 12.62
N LEU A 272 4.36 17.65 13.50
CA LEU A 272 3.01 17.30 13.11
C LEU A 272 2.22 18.56 12.73
N ASP A 273 1.63 18.55 11.53
CA ASP A 273 0.75 19.62 11.07
C ASP A 273 -0.46 19.79 12.01
N PRO A 274 -0.81 21.03 12.42
CA PRO A 274 -1.92 21.26 13.35
C PRO A 274 -3.28 20.80 12.83
N GLU A 275 -3.55 20.87 11.52
CA GLU A 275 -4.80 20.41 10.93
C GLU A 275 -4.88 18.87 10.94
N VAL A 276 -3.75 18.19 10.68
CA VAL A 276 -3.65 16.73 10.82
C VAL A 276 -3.86 16.31 12.28
N ASN A 277 -3.19 16.99 13.22
CA ASN A 277 -3.39 16.73 14.65
C ASN A 277 -4.86 16.87 15.05
N GLN A 278 -5.51 17.98 14.68
CA GLN A 278 -6.91 18.24 14.97
C GLN A 278 -7.83 17.15 14.41
N ALA A 279 -7.63 16.73 13.17
CA ALA A 279 -8.47 15.71 12.53
C ALA A 279 -8.31 14.33 13.21
N VAL A 280 -7.08 13.94 13.56
CA VAL A 280 -6.79 12.68 14.25
C VAL A 280 -7.36 12.67 15.68
N MET A 281 -7.21 13.77 16.42
CA MET A 281 -7.78 13.88 17.76
C MET A 281 -9.31 13.90 17.76
N GLN A 282 -9.93 14.49 16.71
CA GLN A 282 -11.38 14.41 16.56
C GLN A 282 -11.84 12.98 16.25
N ALA A 283 -11.07 12.20 15.47
CA ALA A 283 -11.37 10.79 15.23
C ALA A 283 -11.26 9.95 16.51
N ALA A 284 -10.24 10.20 17.34
CA ALA A 284 -10.11 9.57 18.65
C ALA A 284 -11.31 9.86 19.55
N LYS A 285 -11.79 11.11 19.55
CA LYS A 285 -12.99 11.51 20.29
C LYS A 285 -14.26 10.78 19.83
N VAL A 286 -14.43 10.56 18.52
CA VAL A 286 -15.56 9.77 18.00
C VAL A 286 -15.53 8.34 18.55
N LEU A 287 -14.36 7.70 18.61
CA LEU A 287 -14.23 6.36 19.20
C LEU A 287 -14.50 6.36 20.71
N GLU A 288 -14.08 7.41 21.43
CA GLU A 288 -14.40 7.60 22.85
C GLU A 288 -15.90 7.77 23.07
N GLU A 289 -16.60 8.57 22.26
CA GLU A 289 -18.05 8.73 22.28
C GLU A 289 -18.81 7.42 21.99
N LYS A 290 -18.18 6.49 21.25
CA LYS A 290 -18.69 5.12 21.02
C LYS A 290 -18.33 4.14 22.14
N GLY A 291 -17.65 4.58 23.19
CA GLY A 291 -17.39 3.82 24.38
C GLY A 291 -15.99 3.24 24.53
N ALA A 292 -15.06 3.58 23.65
CA ALA A 292 -13.64 3.28 23.84
C ALA A 292 -13.05 4.12 24.98
N VAL A 293 -11.96 3.65 25.60
CA VAL A 293 -11.19 4.39 26.60
C VAL A 293 -9.92 4.88 25.92
N VAL A 294 -9.78 6.20 25.75
CA VAL A 294 -8.64 6.81 25.07
C VAL A 294 -7.68 7.44 26.06
N GLU A 295 -6.40 7.06 26.01
CA GLU A 295 -5.36 7.57 26.91
C GLU A 295 -4.08 7.94 26.16
N ALA A 296 -3.44 9.04 26.53
CA ALA A 296 -2.11 9.40 26.02
C ALA A 296 -1.01 8.71 26.85
N PHE A 297 0.03 8.17 26.15
CA PHE A 297 1.16 7.48 26.77
C PHE A 297 2.48 7.79 26.05
N ASP A 298 3.60 7.38 26.65
CA ASP A 298 4.93 7.54 26.05
C ASP A 298 5.36 6.19 25.45
N LEU A 299 5.51 6.13 24.13
CA LEU A 299 5.91 4.90 23.42
C LEU A 299 7.43 4.68 23.52
N GLY A 300 8.22 5.76 23.51
CA GLY A 300 9.68 5.70 23.55
C GLY A 300 10.30 5.17 22.25
N LEU A 301 11.61 5.38 22.09
CA LEU A 301 12.44 4.86 21.01
C LEU A 301 12.01 5.18 19.56
N VAL A 302 10.85 5.81 19.32
CA VAL A 302 10.32 6.15 17.99
C VAL A 302 11.33 6.98 17.18
N LYS A 303 12.05 7.90 17.85
CA LYS A 303 13.11 8.70 17.21
C LYS A 303 14.25 7.90 16.58
N TYR A 304 14.41 6.62 16.95
CA TYR A 304 15.41 5.72 16.39
C TYR A 304 14.85 4.85 15.26
N ALA A 305 13.55 4.91 14.97
CA ALA A 305 12.92 4.08 13.96
C ALA A 305 13.46 4.38 12.55
N ILE A 306 13.55 5.66 12.18
CA ILE A 306 14.05 6.08 10.86
C ILE A 306 15.48 5.56 10.60
N PRO A 307 16.50 5.87 11.44
CA PRO A 307 17.86 5.39 11.18
C PRO A 307 17.97 3.86 11.22
N ALA A 308 17.22 3.16 12.10
CA ALA A 308 17.21 1.69 12.13
C ALA A 308 16.61 1.11 10.85
N TYR A 309 15.47 1.63 10.41
CA TYR A 309 14.78 1.18 9.21
C TYR A 309 15.65 1.35 7.95
N TYR A 310 16.16 2.56 7.69
CA TYR A 310 16.93 2.81 6.48
C TYR A 310 18.25 2.04 6.45
N THR A 311 18.85 1.74 7.60
CA THR A 311 20.02 0.86 7.69
C THR A 311 19.66 -0.58 7.31
N ILE A 312 18.59 -1.16 7.89
CA ILE A 312 18.16 -2.53 7.61
C ILE A 312 17.66 -2.66 6.17
N ALA A 313 16.74 -1.78 5.77
CA ALA A 313 16.12 -1.83 4.46
C ALA A 313 17.14 -1.63 3.32
N ALA A 314 18.11 -0.73 3.48
CA ALA A 314 19.19 -0.54 2.50
C ALA A 314 20.12 -1.78 2.43
N ALA A 315 20.45 -2.38 3.59
CA ALA A 315 21.24 -3.60 3.64
C ALA A 315 20.55 -4.76 2.90
N GLU A 316 19.29 -4.99 3.19
CA GLU A 316 18.49 -6.03 2.52
C GLU A 316 18.27 -5.73 1.03
N ALA A 317 18.02 -4.48 0.66
CA ALA A 317 17.91 -4.05 -0.74
C ALA A 317 19.19 -4.31 -1.53
N SER A 318 20.35 -4.03 -0.97
CA SER A 318 21.62 -4.26 -1.67
C SER A 318 21.82 -5.72 -2.03
N SER A 319 21.41 -6.65 -1.15
CA SER A 319 21.43 -8.09 -1.41
C SER A 319 20.29 -8.52 -2.36
N ASN A 320 19.06 -8.04 -2.15
CA ASN A 320 17.91 -8.44 -2.95
C ASN A 320 18.04 -7.99 -4.42
N LEU A 321 18.63 -6.81 -4.68
CA LEU A 321 18.76 -6.26 -6.02
C LEU A 321 20.04 -6.68 -6.75
N GLU A 322 20.92 -7.49 -6.14
CA GLU A 322 22.13 -7.99 -6.80
C GLU A 322 21.82 -8.84 -8.04
N ARG A 323 20.68 -9.55 -8.02
CA ARG A 323 20.23 -10.45 -9.09
C ARG A 323 19.84 -9.73 -10.39
N PHE A 324 19.61 -8.43 -10.35
CA PHE A 324 19.21 -7.63 -11.53
C PHE A 324 20.47 -7.09 -12.22
N ASP A 325 21.07 -7.90 -13.08
CA ASP A 325 22.34 -7.68 -13.76
C ASP A 325 22.25 -7.60 -15.29
N GLY A 326 21.04 -7.86 -15.85
CA GLY A 326 20.78 -7.86 -17.28
C GLY A 326 21.35 -9.07 -18.02
N VAL A 327 21.77 -10.15 -17.31
CA VAL A 327 22.33 -11.36 -17.95
C VAL A 327 21.22 -12.32 -18.36
N LYS A 328 20.34 -12.71 -17.42
CA LYS A 328 19.27 -13.68 -17.69
C LYS A 328 17.97 -13.03 -18.16
N TYR A 329 17.66 -11.84 -17.64
CA TYR A 329 16.43 -11.10 -17.93
C TYR A 329 16.62 -9.61 -17.64
N GLY A 330 15.67 -8.79 -18.05
CA GLY A 330 15.66 -7.36 -17.83
C GLY A 330 16.51 -6.58 -18.83
N TYR A 331 16.67 -5.28 -18.55
CA TYR A 331 17.46 -4.37 -19.36
C TYR A 331 18.94 -4.74 -19.34
N ARG A 332 19.59 -4.73 -20.52
CA ARG A 332 21.04 -4.81 -20.68
C ARG A 332 21.51 -3.60 -21.49
N THR A 333 22.61 -2.97 -21.07
CA THR A 333 23.26 -1.93 -21.88
C THR A 333 23.64 -2.47 -23.26
N LYS A 334 23.49 -1.66 -24.28
CA LYS A 334 23.82 -2.06 -25.68
C LYS A 334 25.31 -1.97 -26.01
N GLU A 335 26.03 -1.08 -25.30
CA GLU A 335 27.42 -0.77 -25.59
C GLU A 335 28.29 -1.06 -24.36
N TYR A 336 29.14 -2.08 -24.44
CA TYR A 336 30.05 -2.44 -23.35
C TYR A 336 31.31 -3.14 -23.86
N GLU A 337 32.38 -3.03 -23.09
CA GLU A 337 33.65 -3.73 -23.29
C GLU A 337 33.90 -4.71 -22.15
N GLY A 338 33.72 -6.00 -22.42
CA GLY A 338 33.89 -7.06 -21.43
C GLY A 338 32.78 -7.12 -20.36
N LEU A 339 32.78 -8.20 -19.60
CA LEU A 339 31.71 -8.57 -18.67
C LEU A 339 31.54 -7.55 -17.53
N HIS A 340 32.65 -7.11 -16.93
CA HIS A 340 32.60 -6.16 -15.80
C HIS A 340 31.99 -4.82 -16.21
N ASN A 341 32.36 -4.31 -17.40
CA ASN A 341 31.79 -3.07 -17.93
C ASN A 341 30.30 -3.23 -18.27
N MET A 342 29.90 -4.40 -18.78
CA MET A 342 28.48 -4.72 -19.01
C MET A 342 27.66 -4.61 -17.71
N TYR A 343 28.07 -5.27 -16.63
CA TYR A 343 27.36 -5.18 -15.35
C TYR A 343 27.28 -3.74 -14.84
N LYS A 344 28.41 -3.03 -14.84
CA LYS A 344 28.49 -1.64 -14.37
C LYS A 344 27.55 -0.73 -15.13
N LYS A 345 27.61 -0.75 -16.46
CA LYS A 345 26.76 0.10 -17.32
C LYS A 345 25.28 -0.28 -17.19
N THR A 346 24.95 -1.58 -17.27
CA THR A 346 23.57 -2.07 -17.15
C THR A 346 22.91 -1.56 -15.87
N ARG A 347 23.57 -1.72 -14.73
CA ARG A 347 23.03 -1.28 -13.43
C ARG A 347 22.99 0.24 -13.29
N SER A 348 24.00 0.95 -13.82
CA SER A 348 24.04 2.42 -13.82
C SER A 348 22.93 3.05 -14.65
N GLU A 349 22.59 2.46 -15.78
CA GLU A 349 21.55 2.92 -16.71
C GLU A 349 20.15 2.42 -16.34
N GLY A 350 20.08 1.24 -15.75
CA GLY A 350 18.84 0.54 -15.43
C GLY A 350 18.17 0.96 -14.13
N PHE A 351 18.97 1.36 -13.12
CA PHE A 351 18.44 1.82 -11.84
C PHE A 351 18.40 3.35 -11.74
N GLY A 352 17.35 3.86 -11.14
CA GLY A 352 17.19 5.27 -10.77
C GLY A 352 18.12 5.72 -9.63
N ALA A 353 18.12 6.99 -9.35
CA ALA A 353 19.04 7.60 -8.39
C ALA A 353 18.83 7.12 -6.96
N GLU A 354 17.58 7.02 -6.50
CA GLU A 354 17.24 6.59 -5.14
C GLU A 354 17.61 5.12 -4.90
N VAL A 355 17.30 4.23 -5.84
CA VAL A 355 17.66 2.81 -5.76
C VAL A 355 19.18 2.64 -5.69
N LYS A 356 19.94 3.36 -6.53
CA LYS A 356 21.42 3.36 -6.48
C LYS A 356 21.95 3.83 -5.12
N ARG A 357 21.36 4.89 -4.55
CA ARG A 357 21.73 5.40 -3.23
C ARG A 357 21.56 4.34 -2.15
N ARG A 358 20.41 3.65 -2.13
CA ARG A 358 20.11 2.59 -1.14
C ARG A 358 21.00 1.36 -1.33
N ILE A 359 21.29 0.94 -2.56
CA ILE A 359 22.23 -0.16 -2.83
C ILE A 359 23.62 0.20 -2.31
N MET A 360 24.12 1.43 -2.56
CA MET A 360 25.43 1.86 -2.07
C MET A 360 25.47 1.94 -0.54
N LEU A 361 24.45 2.51 0.08
CA LEU A 361 24.32 2.57 1.54
C LEU A 361 24.28 1.17 2.14
N GLY A 362 23.50 0.28 1.57
CA GLY A 362 23.40 -1.11 2.02
C GLY A 362 24.73 -1.86 1.92
N SER A 363 25.42 -1.74 0.80
CA SER A 363 26.74 -2.32 0.62
C SER A 363 27.77 -1.77 1.63
N PHE A 364 27.68 -0.48 1.96
CA PHE A 364 28.51 0.14 2.97
C PHE A 364 28.25 -0.43 4.37
N VAL A 365 27.00 -0.46 4.81
CA VAL A 365 26.66 -0.93 6.18
C VAL A 365 26.86 -2.44 6.38
N LEU A 366 26.92 -3.21 5.29
CA LEU A 366 27.25 -4.64 5.32
C LEU A 366 28.75 -4.92 5.19
N SER A 367 29.57 -3.91 4.90
CA SER A 367 31.01 -4.11 4.68
C SER A 367 31.76 -4.43 5.98
N SER A 368 32.92 -5.10 5.84
CA SER A 368 33.79 -5.42 6.96
C SER A 368 34.19 -4.16 7.74
N GLY A 369 34.06 -4.20 9.07
CA GLY A 369 34.32 -3.06 9.96
C GLY A 369 33.12 -2.16 10.24
N TYR A 370 32.05 -2.21 9.41
CA TYR A 370 30.82 -1.42 9.63
C TYR A 370 29.60 -2.28 9.99
N TYR A 371 29.64 -3.56 9.69
CA TYR A 371 28.55 -4.50 9.95
C TYR A 371 28.06 -4.46 11.41
N ASP A 372 28.96 -4.58 12.38
CA ASP A 372 28.61 -4.55 13.81
C ASP A 372 28.14 -3.17 14.27
N ALA A 373 28.80 -2.12 13.79
CA ALA A 373 28.55 -0.74 14.20
C ALA A 373 27.21 -0.20 13.68
N TYR A 374 26.76 -0.64 12.51
CA TYR A 374 25.56 -0.15 11.86
C TYR A 374 24.48 -1.22 11.76
N TYR A 375 24.71 -2.32 11.03
CA TYR A 375 23.66 -3.30 10.73
C TYR A 375 23.20 -4.04 11.97
N LEU A 376 24.12 -4.65 12.75
CA LEU A 376 23.74 -5.32 14.01
C LEU A 376 23.16 -4.35 15.02
N LYS A 377 23.65 -3.12 15.10
CA LYS A 377 23.09 -2.10 15.97
C LYS A 377 21.64 -1.77 15.56
N ALA A 378 21.35 -1.65 14.27
CA ALA A 378 20.01 -1.41 13.75
C ALA A 378 19.06 -2.59 14.06
N LEU A 379 19.51 -3.85 13.91
CA LEU A 379 18.73 -5.04 14.30
C LEU A 379 18.43 -5.06 15.81
N ARG A 380 19.39 -4.71 16.65
CA ARG A 380 19.15 -4.57 18.11
C ARG A 380 18.15 -3.46 18.42
N THR A 381 18.22 -2.34 17.70
CA THR A 381 17.25 -1.24 17.82
C THR A 381 15.86 -1.67 17.39
N LYS A 382 15.74 -2.43 16.28
CA LYS A 382 14.47 -3.06 15.84
C LYS A 382 13.84 -3.90 16.97
N ALA A 383 14.64 -4.76 17.61
CA ALA A 383 14.16 -5.58 18.72
C ALA A 383 13.73 -4.76 19.94
N LEU A 384 14.40 -3.64 20.21
CA LEU A 384 14.02 -2.73 21.30
C LEU A 384 12.71 -1.98 20.98
N ILE A 385 12.54 -1.49 19.76
CA ILE A 385 11.29 -0.86 19.30
C ILE A 385 10.12 -1.84 19.44
N LYS A 386 10.30 -3.09 18.99
CA LYS A 386 9.28 -4.13 19.18
C LYS A 386 8.88 -4.28 20.65
N ARG A 387 9.85 -4.33 21.59
CA ARG A 387 9.55 -4.44 23.02
C ARG A 387 8.76 -3.26 23.57
N GLU A 388 8.97 -2.04 23.08
CA GLU A 388 8.16 -0.89 23.51
C GLU A 388 6.69 -1.05 23.06
N PHE A 389 6.45 -1.56 21.85
CA PHE A 389 5.10 -1.91 21.42
C PHE A 389 4.51 -3.06 22.25
N ASP A 390 5.28 -4.14 22.50
CA ASP A 390 4.82 -5.27 23.31
C ASP A 390 4.35 -4.78 24.71
N ARG A 391 5.11 -3.87 25.35
CA ARG A 391 4.72 -3.24 26.62
C ARG A 391 3.47 -2.37 26.51
N ALA A 392 3.33 -1.61 25.42
CA ALA A 392 2.14 -0.82 25.18
C ALA A 392 0.90 -1.71 25.06
N PHE A 393 1.00 -2.83 24.38
CA PHE A 393 -0.08 -3.80 24.23
C PHE A 393 -0.40 -4.65 25.48
N GLU A 394 0.42 -4.59 26.53
CA GLU A 394 0.00 -5.09 27.86
C GLU A 394 -1.13 -4.23 28.45
N LYS A 395 -1.20 -2.94 28.07
CA LYS A 395 -2.18 -1.98 28.60
C LYS A 395 -3.27 -1.61 27.60
N TYR A 396 -2.92 -1.47 26.32
CA TYR A 396 -3.82 -1.00 25.27
C TYR A 396 -4.17 -2.12 24.32
N ASP A 397 -5.38 -2.11 23.80
CA ASP A 397 -5.85 -3.06 22.78
C ASP A 397 -5.51 -2.54 21.36
N LEU A 398 -5.42 -1.21 21.20
CA LEU A 398 -5.03 -0.52 19.96
C LEU A 398 -4.17 0.71 20.28
N ILE A 399 -3.36 1.09 19.28
CA ILE A 399 -2.65 2.38 19.27
C ILE A 399 -3.20 3.21 18.12
N LEU A 400 -3.46 4.49 18.36
CA LEU A 400 -3.98 5.44 17.38
C LEU A 400 -3.00 6.62 17.22
N GLY A 401 -2.77 7.03 15.98
CA GLY A 401 -1.96 8.19 15.65
C GLY A 401 -2.21 8.69 14.22
N PRO A 402 -1.48 9.69 13.76
CA PRO A 402 -1.52 10.11 12.36
C PRO A 402 -0.84 9.07 11.45
N ALA A 403 -1.32 8.94 10.21
CA ALA A 403 -0.67 8.10 9.18
C ALA A 403 0.55 8.81 8.55
N ALA A 404 0.54 10.13 8.51
CA ALA A 404 1.65 10.96 8.02
C ALA A 404 1.68 12.30 8.79
N PRO A 405 2.82 13.00 8.83
CA PRO A 405 2.95 14.26 9.59
C PRO A 405 2.23 15.44 8.93
N THR A 406 1.99 15.39 7.62
CA THR A 406 1.31 16.40 6.83
C THR A 406 0.31 15.76 5.89
N THR A 407 -0.51 16.56 5.22
CA THR A 407 -1.22 16.14 4.00
C THR A 407 -0.23 15.99 2.83
N ALA A 408 -0.71 15.54 1.68
CA ALA A 408 0.12 15.27 0.52
C ALA A 408 0.98 16.50 0.12
N PRO A 409 2.31 16.40 0.06
CA PRO A 409 3.17 17.48 -0.42
C PRO A 409 3.00 17.74 -1.93
N GLU A 410 3.40 18.94 -2.39
CA GLU A 410 3.45 19.27 -3.80
C GLU A 410 4.49 18.40 -4.55
N LEU A 411 4.19 18.09 -5.81
CA LEU A 411 5.12 17.42 -6.71
C LEU A 411 6.46 18.17 -6.81
N GLY A 412 7.57 17.42 -6.81
CA GLY A 412 8.94 17.93 -6.89
C GLY A 412 9.54 18.38 -5.55
N LYS A 413 8.73 18.69 -4.55
CA LYS A 413 9.24 19.22 -3.27
C LYS A 413 10.00 18.22 -2.40
N SER A 414 9.75 16.94 -2.59
CA SER A 414 10.39 15.85 -1.82
C SER A 414 11.65 15.31 -2.48
N LEU A 415 11.83 15.52 -3.79
CA LEU A 415 12.99 15.01 -4.55
C LEU A 415 14.28 15.79 -4.26
N ASP A 416 14.17 17.08 -3.94
CA ASP A 416 15.33 17.95 -3.67
C ASP A 416 15.98 17.64 -2.31
N ASP A 417 15.23 17.06 -1.37
CA ASP A 417 15.71 16.73 -0.03
C ASP A 417 15.21 15.35 0.42
N PRO A 418 16.03 14.30 0.27
CA PRO A 418 15.66 12.95 0.69
C PRO A 418 15.26 12.84 2.17
N MET A 419 15.79 13.72 3.05
CA MET A 419 15.42 13.71 4.46
C MET A 419 13.96 14.10 4.69
N LYS A 420 13.39 15.00 3.87
CA LYS A 420 11.96 15.34 3.94
C LYS A 420 11.10 14.14 3.59
N MET A 421 11.47 13.38 2.55
CA MET A 421 10.78 12.16 2.18
C MET A 421 10.85 11.12 3.33
N TYR A 422 12.03 10.95 3.94
CA TYR A 422 12.22 9.99 5.03
C TYR A 422 11.45 10.36 6.30
N LEU A 423 11.34 11.64 6.61
CA LEU A 423 10.55 12.12 7.76
C LEU A 423 9.04 11.95 7.54
N GLY A 424 8.57 11.89 6.30
CA GLY A 424 7.18 11.60 5.96
C GLY A 424 6.67 10.24 6.47
N ASP A 425 7.59 9.28 6.69
CA ASP A 425 7.27 7.91 7.12
C ASP A 425 7.45 7.67 8.62
N ILE A 426 7.70 8.74 9.41
CA ILE A 426 8.08 8.64 10.84
C ILE A 426 7.08 7.84 11.69
N TYR A 427 5.79 7.90 11.38
CA TYR A 427 4.72 7.23 12.15
C TYR A 427 4.43 5.81 11.66
N THR A 428 4.86 5.44 10.46
CA THR A 428 4.55 4.15 9.85
C THR A 428 5.70 3.14 9.97
N ILE A 429 6.94 3.59 9.91
CA ILE A 429 8.16 2.76 9.91
C ILE A 429 8.27 1.87 11.14
N SER A 430 7.95 2.38 12.34
CA SER A 430 8.05 1.65 13.60
C SER A 430 7.15 0.42 13.63
N VAL A 431 6.00 0.47 12.96
CA VAL A 431 5.03 -0.62 12.82
C VAL A 431 5.62 -1.79 12.02
N ASN A 432 6.34 -1.49 10.91
CA ASN A 432 7.03 -2.51 10.12
C ASN A 432 8.20 -3.13 10.89
N LEU A 433 8.99 -2.30 11.60
CA LEU A 433 10.09 -2.79 12.44
C LEU A 433 9.59 -3.74 13.54
N ALA A 434 8.40 -3.48 14.09
CA ALA A 434 7.79 -4.34 15.10
C ALA A 434 7.01 -5.54 14.52
N GLY A 435 6.79 -5.58 13.19
CA GLY A 435 6.04 -6.65 12.51
C GLY A 435 4.52 -6.59 12.71
N LEU A 436 3.99 -5.47 13.21
CA LEU A 436 2.60 -5.27 13.62
C LEU A 436 1.65 -4.99 12.45
N PRO A 437 0.36 -5.27 12.57
CA PRO A 437 -0.65 -4.80 11.62
C PRO A 437 -0.92 -3.30 11.82
N GLY A 438 -1.28 -2.62 10.74
CA GLY A 438 -1.67 -1.21 10.79
C GLY A 438 -2.62 -0.85 9.66
N MET A 439 -3.57 0.03 9.92
CA MET A 439 -4.58 0.48 8.97
C MET A 439 -4.64 1.99 8.92
N SER A 440 -4.67 2.54 7.73
CA SER A 440 -4.96 3.96 7.49
C SER A 440 -6.43 4.13 7.13
N VAL A 441 -7.11 5.05 7.82
CA VAL A 441 -8.52 5.36 7.60
C VAL A 441 -8.68 6.87 7.42
N PRO A 442 -9.39 7.35 6.38
CA PRO A 442 -9.62 8.77 6.17
C PRO A 442 -10.41 9.40 7.31
N VAL A 443 -9.94 10.53 7.85
CA VAL A 443 -10.59 11.21 8.99
C VAL A 443 -11.05 12.64 8.68
N GLY A 444 -10.63 13.23 7.56
CA GLY A 444 -11.01 14.57 7.15
C GLY A 444 -10.21 15.06 5.98
N LYS A 445 -10.26 16.38 5.78
CA LYS A 445 -9.45 17.11 4.81
C LYS A 445 -8.86 18.34 5.50
N ASP A 446 -7.70 18.79 5.03
CA ASP A 446 -7.12 20.07 5.42
C ASP A 446 -7.85 21.26 4.77
N SER A 447 -7.41 22.47 5.09
CA SER A 447 -7.95 23.71 4.52
C SER A 447 -7.76 23.85 3.00
N LYS A 448 -6.90 23.02 2.40
CA LYS A 448 -6.65 22.93 0.94
C LYS A 448 -7.51 21.86 0.26
N GLY A 449 -8.30 21.10 1.03
CA GLY A 449 -9.12 19.99 0.55
C GLY A 449 -8.37 18.68 0.35
N LEU A 450 -7.12 18.58 0.84
CA LEU A 450 -6.32 17.35 0.79
C LEU A 450 -6.70 16.40 1.94
N PRO A 451 -6.80 15.09 1.69
CA PRO A 451 -7.20 14.12 2.69
C PRO A 451 -6.21 14.00 3.86
N VAL A 452 -6.75 13.70 5.04
CA VAL A 452 -6.03 13.34 6.26
C VAL A 452 -6.43 11.94 6.67
N GLY A 453 -5.47 11.08 7.00
CA GLY A 453 -5.70 9.72 7.52
C GLY A 453 -5.21 9.57 8.96
N MET A 454 -6.02 8.92 9.81
CA MET A 454 -5.51 8.33 11.05
C MET A 454 -4.89 6.97 10.77
N GLN A 455 -3.95 6.56 11.59
CA GLN A 455 -3.43 5.21 11.63
C GLN A 455 -3.90 4.51 12.90
N LEU A 456 -4.49 3.33 12.75
CA LEU A 456 -4.71 2.37 13.83
C LEU A 456 -3.64 1.29 13.74
N ILE A 457 -3.08 0.89 14.89
CA ILE A 457 -2.05 -0.15 15.00
C ILE A 457 -2.57 -1.19 15.97
N GLY A 458 -2.64 -2.44 15.55
CA GLY A 458 -3.04 -3.60 16.36
C GLY A 458 -1.85 -4.38 16.91
N ASN A 459 -2.12 -5.23 17.88
CA ASN A 459 -1.13 -6.22 18.32
C ASN A 459 -0.88 -7.27 17.21
N VAL A 460 0.21 -8.03 17.34
CA VAL A 460 0.55 -9.12 16.42
C VAL A 460 -0.65 -10.06 16.26
N PHE A 461 -1.07 -10.30 15.02
CA PHE A 461 -2.20 -11.15 14.62
C PHE A 461 -3.59 -10.70 15.11
N ASP A 462 -3.73 -9.46 15.58
CA ASP A 462 -5.01 -8.90 16.01
C ASP A 462 -5.57 -7.89 15.00
N GLU A 463 -5.59 -8.27 13.72
CA GLU A 463 -6.24 -7.49 12.66
C GLU A 463 -7.74 -7.31 12.92
N LYS A 464 -8.40 -8.28 13.58
CA LYS A 464 -9.83 -8.22 13.88
C LYS A 464 -10.19 -7.05 14.79
N THR A 465 -9.43 -6.81 15.87
CA THR A 465 -9.65 -5.66 16.76
C THR A 465 -9.41 -4.34 16.02
N LEU A 466 -8.40 -4.29 15.17
CA LEU A 466 -8.08 -3.11 14.34
C LEU A 466 -9.22 -2.82 13.34
N ILE A 467 -9.71 -3.84 12.61
CA ILE A 467 -10.82 -3.73 11.66
C ILE A 467 -12.10 -3.28 12.38
N ARG A 468 -12.42 -3.86 13.53
CA ARG A 468 -13.61 -3.51 14.34
C ARG A 468 -13.62 -2.04 14.73
N ALA A 469 -12.49 -1.51 15.20
CA ALA A 469 -12.39 -0.10 15.58
C ALA A 469 -12.50 0.84 14.35
N ALA A 470 -11.83 0.49 13.26
CA ALA A 470 -11.90 1.23 12.00
C ALA A 470 -13.33 1.26 11.45
N TYR A 471 -14.00 0.11 11.43
CA TYR A 471 -15.39 -0.04 10.97
C TYR A 471 -16.37 0.76 11.83
N THR A 472 -16.22 0.68 13.18
CA THR A 472 -17.04 1.48 14.10
C THR A 472 -16.90 2.98 13.84
N TYR A 473 -15.65 3.45 13.59
CA TYR A 473 -15.40 4.85 13.25
C TYR A 473 -16.07 5.24 11.93
N GLU A 474 -15.92 4.42 10.90
CA GLU A 474 -16.49 4.66 9.57
C GLU A 474 -18.02 4.74 9.62
N CYS A 475 -18.69 3.79 10.28
CA CYS A 475 -20.13 3.79 10.51
C CYS A 475 -20.62 5.02 11.30
N ALA A 476 -19.87 5.41 12.35
CA ALA A 476 -20.21 6.57 13.17
C ALA A 476 -20.17 7.89 12.41
N THR A 477 -19.24 8.02 11.47
CA THR A 477 -19.03 9.27 10.71
C THR A 477 -19.77 9.28 9.38
N LYS A 478 -20.33 8.15 8.96
CA LYS A 478 -21.03 7.99 7.66
C LYS A 478 -20.22 8.53 6.48
N LYS A 479 -18.91 8.45 6.58
CA LYS A 479 -18.01 8.89 5.50
C LYS A 479 -18.06 7.85 4.38
N VAL A 480 -18.68 8.23 3.28
CA VAL A 480 -18.65 7.53 2.00
C VAL A 480 -17.44 8.04 1.23
N HIS A 481 -16.77 7.15 0.49
CA HIS A 481 -15.70 7.55 -0.43
C HIS A 481 -16.21 8.63 -1.39
N GLU A 482 -15.58 9.80 -1.37
CA GLU A 482 -15.91 10.89 -2.30
C GLU A 482 -15.03 10.77 -3.54
N VAL A 483 -15.65 10.54 -4.69
CA VAL A 483 -14.94 10.65 -5.98
C VAL A 483 -14.44 12.09 -6.14
N PRO A 484 -13.13 12.31 -6.30
CA PRO A 484 -12.58 13.66 -6.39
C PRO A 484 -13.16 14.47 -7.55
N ALA A 485 -13.66 15.65 -7.26
CA ALA A 485 -14.42 16.50 -8.22
C ALA A 485 -13.58 17.05 -9.38
N GLN A 486 -12.25 16.98 -9.30
CA GLN A 486 -11.33 17.56 -10.30
C GLN A 486 -10.90 16.58 -11.39
N ILE A 487 -11.24 15.29 -11.26
CA ILE A 487 -10.87 14.28 -12.25
C ILE A 487 -11.82 14.41 -13.45
N GLY A 488 -11.28 14.65 -14.65
CA GLY A 488 -12.04 14.73 -15.91
C GLY A 488 -12.51 16.13 -16.33
N ARG A 489 -12.21 17.19 -15.57
CA ARG A 489 -12.35 18.56 -16.08
C ARG A 489 -11.04 19.02 -16.68
N THR A 490 -10.75 18.61 -17.92
CA THR A 490 -9.73 19.29 -18.73
C THR A 490 -10.07 20.77 -18.83
N ALA A 491 -9.03 21.63 -18.77
CA ALA A 491 -9.10 23.09 -18.79
C ALA A 491 -9.71 23.71 -20.07
N GLU A 492 -10.50 22.98 -20.84
CA GLU A 492 -11.14 23.42 -22.08
C GLU A 492 -12.54 24.03 -21.90
N LYS A 493 -13.05 24.15 -20.66
CA LYS A 493 -14.37 24.75 -20.40
C LYS A 493 -14.35 26.11 -19.68
N GLU A 494 -13.19 26.75 -19.53
CA GLU A 494 -13.10 28.12 -18.99
C GLU A 494 -12.95 29.20 -20.09
N VAL A 495 -13.20 28.87 -21.36
CA VAL A 495 -13.29 29.84 -22.45
C VAL A 495 -14.64 29.68 -23.13
N GLN A 496 -15.67 30.16 -22.49
CA GLN A 496 -16.88 30.71 -23.12
C GLN A 496 -17.52 31.77 -22.23
#